data_c8f081f076352f8609d49c6dd9e7462f
#
_entry.id   c8f081f076352f8609d49c6dd9e7462f
#
_cell.length_a   1.000
_cell.length_b   1.000
_cell.length_c   1.000
_cell.angle_alpha   90.00
_cell.angle_beta   90.00
_cell.angle_gamma   90.00
#
_symmetry.space_group_name_H-M   'P 1'
#
loop_
_entity.id
_entity.type
_entity.pdbx_description
1 polymer ?
#
loop_
_entity_poly.entity_id
_entity_poly.type
_entity_poly.pdbx_seq_one_letter_code
_entity_poly.pdbx_strand_id
1 'polypeptide(L)'
;MAGMNKAVPDLIVGHGVLGRLLARLTIAAGAPAPVVWEIDPARRDGGMGYEVIDPALDERRNYKSVYDASGKSGLLNDLVGRIAKGGEIVLAGFYTEPLSFAFPPAFMKEARLRVAAEWTREDLSATRALVEAGALSLSGLITHTEPAANARKAYEQAFTDTSCLKMMLDWEH
;
A
#
# COMPACT_ATOMS: atom_id res chain seq x y z
N MET A 1 -7.21 10.08 6.36
CA MET A 1 -6.79 9.85 4.95
C MET A 1 -5.70 10.83 4.49
N ALA A 2 -4.67 11.01 5.32
CA ALA A 2 -3.58 11.98 5.12
C ALA A 2 -2.87 11.88 3.75
N GLY A 3 -2.98 10.74 3.06
CA GLY A 3 -2.38 10.55 1.75
C GLY A 3 -3.30 10.86 0.55
N MET A 4 -4.62 10.89 0.71
CA MET A 4 -5.56 10.95 -0.42
C MET A 4 -6.07 12.35 -0.76
N ASN A 5 -5.67 13.37 -0.02
CA ASN A 5 -6.16 14.75 -0.26
C ASN A 5 -5.61 15.42 -1.53
N LYS A 6 -4.73 14.78 -2.30
CA LYS A 6 -4.12 15.42 -3.48
C LYS A 6 -4.31 14.63 -4.78
N ALA A 7 -4.02 13.34 -4.78
CA ALA A 7 -4.27 12.48 -5.94
C ALA A 7 -4.47 11.05 -5.44
N VAL A 8 -5.52 10.40 -5.93
CA VAL A 8 -5.72 8.97 -5.68
C VAL A 8 -4.70 8.17 -6.49
N PRO A 9 -4.20 7.03 -5.96
CA PRO A 9 -3.24 6.21 -6.70
C PRO A 9 -3.88 5.59 -7.94
N ASP A 10 -3.15 5.57 -9.04
CA ASP A 10 -3.42 4.72 -10.19
C ASP A 10 -2.46 3.52 -10.27
N LEU A 11 -1.40 3.53 -9.42
CA LEU A 11 -0.56 2.38 -9.11
C LEU A 11 -0.29 2.33 -7.60
N ILE A 12 -0.39 1.13 -7.01
CA ILE A 12 0.02 0.84 -5.64
C ILE A 12 1.09 -0.25 -5.68
N VAL A 13 2.20 -0.04 -4.97
CA VAL A 13 3.31 -0.99 -4.89
C VAL A 13 3.27 -1.70 -3.55
N GLY A 14 3.08 -3.03 -3.58
CA GLY A 14 2.91 -3.89 -2.41
C GLY A 14 1.44 -4.18 -2.07
N HIS A 15 1.08 -5.46 -1.98
CA HIS A 15 -0.25 -5.96 -1.66
C HIS A 15 -0.37 -6.47 -0.22
N GLY A 16 0.34 -5.81 0.71
CA GLY A 16 0.17 -5.98 2.15
C GLY A 16 -1.10 -5.29 2.68
N VAL A 17 -1.26 -5.22 4.00
CA VAL A 17 -2.44 -4.58 4.62
C VAL A 17 -2.65 -3.15 4.12
N LEU A 18 -1.57 -2.34 4.09
CA LEU A 18 -1.66 -0.94 3.67
C LEU A 18 -2.03 -0.83 2.18
N GLY A 19 -1.39 -1.61 1.30
CA GLY A 19 -1.70 -1.58 -0.13
C GLY A 19 -3.13 -2.00 -0.42
N ARG A 20 -3.63 -3.06 0.24
CA ARG A 20 -5.04 -3.50 0.14
C ARG A 20 -6.01 -2.41 0.58
N LEU A 21 -5.73 -1.75 1.70
CA LEU A 21 -6.57 -0.65 2.19
C LEU A 21 -6.54 0.57 1.26
N LEU A 22 -5.38 0.94 0.73
CA LEU A 22 -5.26 2.03 -0.24
C LEU A 22 -6.08 1.75 -1.51
N ALA A 23 -6.01 0.52 -2.04
CA ALA A 23 -6.78 0.13 -3.22
C ALA A 23 -8.30 0.20 -2.96
N ARG A 24 -8.76 -0.36 -1.84
CA ARG A 24 -10.17 -0.34 -1.42
C ARG A 24 -10.66 1.08 -1.18
N LEU A 25 -9.84 1.93 -0.53
CA LEU A 25 -10.18 3.35 -0.30
C LEU A 25 -10.25 4.13 -1.60
N THR A 26 -9.39 3.84 -2.58
CA THR A 26 -9.43 4.47 -3.91
C THR A 26 -10.77 4.19 -4.58
N ILE A 27 -11.23 2.95 -4.56
CA ILE A 27 -12.53 2.55 -5.12
C ILE A 27 -13.68 3.15 -4.33
N ALA A 28 -13.63 3.11 -2.99
CA ALA A 28 -14.66 3.71 -2.12
C ALA A 28 -14.79 5.24 -2.33
N ALA A 29 -13.72 5.90 -2.75
CA ALA A 29 -13.73 7.31 -3.12
C ALA A 29 -14.32 7.58 -4.52
N GLY A 30 -14.80 6.55 -5.22
CA GLY A 30 -15.36 6.66 -6.58
C GLY A 30 -14.32 6.84 -7.68
N ALA A 31 -13.04 6.66 -7.37
CA ALA A 31 -11.98 6.73 -8.38
C ALA A 31 -11.84 5.39 -9.14
N PRO A 32 -11.24 5.40 -10.35
CA PRO A 32 -10.90 4.19 -11.06
C PRO A 32 -10.05 3.25 -10.19
N ALA A 33 -10.28 1.95 -10.31
CA ALA A 33 -9.50 0.94 -9.60
C ALA A 33 -8.01 1.07 -9.96
N PRO A 34 -7.11 1.12 -8.96
CA PRO A 34 -5.67 1.15 -9.22
C PRO A 34 -5.17 -0.22 -9.67
N VAL A 35 -4.05 -0.25 -10.38
CA VAL A 35 -3.22 -1.46 -10.50
C VAL A 35 -2.45 -1.63 -9.21
N VAL A 36 -2.30 -2.87 -8.74
CA VAL A 36 -1.50 -3.19 -7.56
C VAL A 36 -0.37 -4.14 -7.96
N TRP A 37 0.85 -3.80 -7.59
CA TRP A 37 2.01 -4.66 -7.80
C TRP A 37 2.29 -5.52 -6.58
N GLU A 38 2.48 -6.82 -6.82
CA GLU A 38 2.94 -7.77 -5.80
C GLU A 38 3.89 -8.81 -6.41
N ILE A 39 5.06 -8.93 -5.84
CA ILE A 39 6.09 -9.88 -6.30
C ILE A 39 5.83 -11.31 -5.81
N ASP A 40 5.24 -11.45 -4.62
CA ASP A 40 4.92 -12.76 -4.04
C ASP A 40 3.63 -13.31 -4.67
N PRO A 41 3.70 -14.42 -5.45
CA PRO A 41 2.51 -15.01 -6.05
C PRO A 41 1.43 -15.38 -5.03
N ALA A 42 1.82 -15.81 -3.82
CA ALA A 42 0.90 -16.19 -2.76
C ALA A 42 0.10 -15.00 -2.19
N ARG A 43 0.57 -13.76 -2.43
CA ARG A 43 -0.08 -12.53 -2.00
C ARG A 43 -0.89 -11.84 -3.10
N ARG A 44 -0.90 -12.35 -4.33
CA ARG A 44 -1.64 -11.75 -5.43
C ARG A 44 -3.15 -11.97 -5.35
N ASP A 45 -3.60 -12.93 -4.58
CA ASP A 45 -5.01 -13.17 -4.33
C ASP A 45 -5.65 -12.13 -3.39
N GLY A 46 -6.98 -12.08 -3.38
CA GLY A 46 -7.76 -11.22 -2.49
C GLY A 46 -7.90 -9.78 -2.97
N GLY A 47 -7.70 -9.52 -4.24
CA GLY A 47 -8.10 -8.27 -4.89
C GLY A 47 -9.63 -8.12 -4.84
N MET A 48 -10.10 -6.96 -4.36
CA MET A 48 -11.53 -6.64 -4.25
C MET A 48 -11.88 -5.51 -5.21
N GLY A 49 -12.10 -5.86 -6.48
CA GLY A 49 -12.45 -4.91 -7.53
C GLY A 49 -11.25 -4.17 -8.14
N TYR A 50 -10.03 -4.63 -7.93
CA TYR A 50 -8.79 -4.13 -8.53
C TYR A 50 -7.89 -5.29 -8.97
N GLU A 51 -7.01 -5.03 -9.91
CA GLU A 51 -6.06 -6.00 -10.44
C GLU A 51 -4.77 -6.03 -9.62
N VAL A 52 -4.27 -7.23 -9.34
CA VAL A 52 -2.96 -7.46 -8.69
C VAL A 52 -2.06 -8.22 -9.64
N ILE A 53 -0.95 -7.61 -10.02
CA ILE A 53 -0.05 -8.17 -11.03
C ILE A 53 1.40 -8.24 -10.55
N ASP A 54 2.17 -9.08 -11.20
CA ASP A 54 3.62 -9.03 -11.11
C ASP A 54 4.14 -7.76 -11.79
N PRO A 55 4.97 -6.93 -11.12
CA PRO A 55 5.54 -5.74 -11.74
C PRO A 55 6.33 -6.02 -13.02
N ALA A 56 6.86 -7.25 -13.19
CA ALA A 56 7.55 -7.66 -14.40
C ALA A 56 6.63 -7.77 -15.63
N LEU A 57 5.33 -7.98 -15.41
CA LEU A 57 4.32 -8.08 -16.48
C LEU A 57 3.70 -6.72 -16.82
N ASP A 58 4.00 -5.68 -16.05
CA ASP A 58 3.43 -4.36 -16.30
C ASP A 58 4.29 -3.55 -17.26
N GLU A 59 3.75 -3.27 -18.43
CA GLU A 59 4.42 -2.45 -19.45
C GLU A 59 4.11 -0.95 -19.34
N ARG A 60 3.15 -0.56 -18.49
CA ARG A 60 2.69 0.84 -18.35
C ARG A 60 3.80 1.76 -17.83
N ARG A 61 3.95 2.94 -18.45
CA ARG A 61 5.00 3.94 -18.17
C ARG A 61 4.46 5.37 -18.00
N ASN A 62 3.19 5.52 -17.66
CA ASN A 62 2.52 6.82 -17.57
C ASN A 62 1.59 6.93 -16.35
N TYR A 63 1.98 6.34 -15.24
CA TYR A 63 1.26 6.49 -13.98
C TYR A 63 1.32 7.93 -13.48
N LYS A 64 0.18 8.50 -13.13
CA LYS A 64 0.09 9.88 -12.62
C LYS A 64 0.40 9.95 -11.12
N SER A 65 0.01 8.92 -10.38
CA SER A 65 0.17 8.86 -8.94
C SER A 65 0.46 7.42 -8.51
N VAL A 66 1.67 7.22 -8.00
CA VAL A 66 2.17 5.92 -7.50
C VAL A 66 2.23 5.99 -5.98
N TYR A 67 1.60 5.04 -5.28
CA TYR A 67 1.74 4.91 -3.84
C TYR A 67 2.60 3.71 -3.52
N ASP A 68 3.80 3.95 -3.01
CA ASP A 68 4.69 2.88 -2.59
C ASP A 68 4.44 2.49 -1.13
N ALA A 69 3.80 1.33 -0.95
CA ALA A 69 3.52 0.70 0.33
C ALA A 69 4.41 -0.54 0.58
N SER A 70 5.47 -0.71 -0.22
CA SER A 70 6.34 -1.90 -0.16
C SER A 70 7.35 -1.88 0.98
N GLY A 71 7.77 -0.68 1.41
CA GLY A 71 8.89 -0.51 2.34
C GLY A 71 10.27 -0.86 1.74
N LYS A 72 10.37 -1.03 0.41
CA LYS A 72 11.62 -1.36 -0.29
C LYS A 72 12.31 -0.12 -0.82
N SER A 73 13.43 0.28 -0.21
CA SER A 73 14.18 1.48 -0.55
C SER A 73 14.76 1.50 -1.97
N GLY A 74 15.02 0.34 -2.58
CA GLY A 74 15.65 0.22 -3.90
C GLY A 74 14.73 0.48 -5.11
N LEU A 75 13.43 0.72 -4.91
CA LEU A 75 12.48 0.80 -6.03
C LEU A 75 12.36 2.17 -6.69
N LEU A 76 12.89 3.25 -6.10
CA LEU A 76 12.63 4.61 -6.59
C LEU A 76 13.02 4.84 -8.04
N ASN A 77 14.13 4.28 -8.51
CA ASN A 77 14.55 4.43 -9.91
C ASN A 77 13.55 3.78 -10.87
N ASP A 78 13.05 2.62 -10.52
CA ASP A 78 12.02 1.91 -11.28
C ASP A 78 10.73 2.73 -11.33
N LEU A 79 10.26 3.21 -10.18
CA LEU A 79 9.05 4.01 -10.07
C LEU A 79 9.16 5.34 -10.84
N VAL A 80 10.31 6.00 -10.81
CA VAL A 80 10.59 7.18 -11.66
C VAL A 80 10.45 6.82 -13.15
N GLY A 81 10.90 5.64 -13.56
CA GLY A 81 10.72 5.15 -14.92
C GLY A 81 9.25 4.92 -15.30
N ARG A 82 8.39 4.64 -14.32
CA ARG A 82 6.97 4.29 -14.52
C ARG A 82 6.03 5.49 -14.50
N ILE A 83 6.37 6.60 -13.85
CA ILE A 83 5.49 7.76 -13.78
C ILE A 83 5.40 8.51 -15.11
N ALA A 84 4.27 9.17 -15.31
CA ALA A 84 4.09 10.20 -16.33
C ALA A 84 4.99 11.43 -16.03
N LYS A 85 5.17 12.31 -17.02
CA LYS A 85 5.77 13.63 -16.76
C LYS A 85 4.88 14.42 -15.78
N GLY A 86 5.51 14.98 -14.73
CA GLY A 86 4.79 15.64 -13.63
C GLY A 86 4.09 14.69 -12.66
N GLY A 87 4.32 13.37 -12.79
CA GLY A 87 3.74 12.37 -11.90
C GLY A 87 4.28 12.43 -10.49
N GLU A 88 3.52 11.88 -9.53
CA GLU A 88 3.86 11.86 -8.11
C GLU A 88 4.15 10.43 -7.64
N ILE A 89 5.19 10.26 -6.83
CA ILE A 89 5.45 9.05 -6.06
C ILE A 89 5.24 9.40 -4.58
N VAL A 90 4.29 8.72 -3.94
CA VAL A 90 3.98 8.86 -2.53
C VAL A 90 4.61 7.70 -1.77
N LEU A 91 5.54 8.03 -0.89
CA LEU A 91 6.23 7.09 -0.02
C LEU A 91 5.33 6.82 1.20
N ALA A 92 4.58 5.73 1.16
CA ALA A 92 3.62 5.33 2.18
C ALA A 92 4.09 4.14 3.01
N GLY A 93 5.13 3.42 2.56
CA GLY A 93 5.77 2.35 3.31
C GLY A 93 6.66 2.87 4.43
N PHE A 94 7.17 1.96 5.24
CA PHE A 94 8.19 2.24 6.24
C PHE A 94 9.54 1.71 5.73
N TYR A 95 10.51 2.61 5.57
CA TYR A 95 11.81 2.29 4.98
C TYR A 95 12.88 2.31 6.04
N THR A 96 13.63 1.23 6.17
CA THR A 96 14.74 1.09 7.12
C THR A 96 16.07 1.60 6.57
N GLU A 97 16.20 1.58 5.23
CA GLU A 97 17.40 2.03 4.54
C GLU A 97 17.18 3.38 3.87
N PRO A 98 18.24 4.20 3.69
CA PRO A 98 18.15 5.46 2.98
C PRO A 98 17.59 5.30 1.57
N LEU A 99 16.73 6.22 1.19
CA LEU A 99 16.16 6.28 -0.15
C LEU A 99 17.11 7.02 -1.08
N SER A 100 17.38 6.46 -2.25
CA SER A 100 18.20 7.09 -3.27
C SER A 100 17.58 6.93 -4.66
N PHE A 101 17.83 7.90 -5.53
CA PHE A 101 17.39 7.86 -6.93
C PHE A 101 18.35 8.61 -7.84
N ALA A 102 18.35 8.26 -9.13
CA ALA A 102 19.10 8.97 -10.16
C ALA A 102 18.39 10.27 -10.51
N PHE A 103 19.06 11.41 -10.29
CA PHE A 103 18.49 12.74 -10.55
C PHE A 103 18.09 12.97 -12.02
N PRO A 104 18.94 12.63 -13.06
CA PRO A 104 18.60 12.97 -14.43
C PRO A 104 17.26 12.40 -14.92
N PRO A 105 16.92 11.11 -14.71
CA PRO A 105 15.59 10.59 -15.07
C PRO A 105 14.46 11.30 -14.33
N ALA A 106 14.63 11.55 -13.02
CA ALA A 106 13.63 12.23 -12.21
C ALA A 106 13.40 13.68 -12.69
N PHE A 107 14.48 14.40 -13.05
CA PHE A 107 14.42 15.73 -13.64
C PHE A 107 13.64 15.73 -14.97
N MET A 108 13.94 14.81 -15.88
CA MET A 108 13.25 14.70 -17.17
C MET A 108 11.77 14.38 -17.03
N LYS A 109 11.41 13.67 -15.97
CA LYS A 109 10.00 13.35 -15.62
C LYS A 109 9.31 14.46 -14.84
N GLU A 110 10.02 15.49 -14.38
CA GLU A 110 9.50 16.48 -13.42
C GLU A 110 8.84 15.76 -12.22
N ALA A 111 9.53 14.72 -11.73
CA ALA A 111 9.01 13.81 -10.72
C ALA A 111 8.75 14.55 -9.41
N ARG A 112 7.63 14.24 -8.78
CA ARG A 112 7.28 14.70 -7.44
C ARG A 112 7.41 13.55 -6.47
N LEU A 113 8.15 13.78 -5.38
CA LEU A 113 8.29 12.82 -4.30
C LEU A 113 7.61 13.40 -3.05
N ARG A 114 6.75 12.62 -2.44
CA ARG A 114 6.05 13.02 -1.22
C ARG A 114 6.06 11.88 -0.21
N VAL A 115 6.35 12.21 1.04
CA VAL A 115 6.20 11.28 2.14
C VAL A 115 4.76 11.35 2.66
N ALA A 116 4.12 10.21 2.88
CA ALA A 116 2.82 10.16 3.52
C ALA A 116 2.94 10.63 4.98
N ALA A 117 1.99 11.43 5.41
CA ALA A 117 1.91 11.90 6.79
C ALA A 117 1.22 10.86 7.69
N GLU A 118 1.38 11.01 9.00
CA GLU A 118 0.54 10.32 9.98
C GLU A 118 -0.93 10.69 9.80
N TRP A 119 -1.81 9.80 10.26
CA TRP A 119 -3.24 10.04 10.28
C TRP A 119 -3.61 11.08 11.37
N THR A 120 -4.65 11.82 11.10
CA THR A 120 -5.27 12.75 12.05
C THR A 120 -6.51 12.12 12.68
N ARG A 121 -7.08 12.78 13.70
CA ARG A 121 -8.34 12.33 14.31
C ARG A 121 -9.50 12.36 13.30
N GLU A 122 -9.49 13.33 12.41
CA GLU A 122 -10.46 13.49 11.31
C GLU A 122 -10.34 12.34 10.32
N ASP A 123 -9.13 11.93 9.97
CA ASP A 123 -8.88 10.77 9.11
C ASP A 123 -9.42 9.47 9.71
N LEU A 124 -9.21 9.28 11.02
CA LEU A 124 -9.73 8.11 11.73
C LEU A 124 -11.27 8.09 11.72
N SER A 125 -11.89 9.23 12.02
CA SER A 125 -13.35 9.35 12.02
C SER A 125 -13.95 9.09 10.63
N ALA A 126 -13.34 9.64 9.58
CA ALA A 126 -13.77 9.42 8.20
C ALA A 126 -13.62 7.97 7.78
N THR A 127 -12.51 7.33 8.13
CA THR A 127 -12.27 5.91 7.83
C THR A 127 -13.28 5.02 8.56
N ARG A 128 -13.55 5.30 9.84
CA ARG A 128 -14.55 4.58 10.63
C ARG A 128 -15.94 4.69 9.99
N ALA A 129 -16.35 5.87 9.57
CA ALA A 129 -17.63 6.06 8.90
C ALA A 129 -17.76 5.24 7.61
N LEU A 130 -16.68 5.10 6.81
CA LEU A 130 -16.67 4.25 5.62
C LEU A 130 -16.83 2.77 5.96
N VAL A 131 -16.20 2.30 7.05
CA VAL A 131 -16.34 0.92 7.51
C VAL A 131 -17.77 0.65 8.01
N GLU A 132 -18.30 1.55 8.85
CA GLU A 132 -19.67 1.42 9.41
C GLU A 132 -20.74 1.47 8.32
N ALA A 133 -20.53 2.24 7.26
CA ALA A 133 -21.40 2.30 6.08
C ALA A 133 -21.23 1.10 5.12
N GLY A 134 -20.29 0.19 5.37
CA GLY A 134 -19.98 -0.93 4.48
C GLY A 134 -19.27 -0.52 3.18
N ALA A 135 -18.89 0.75 3.03
CA ALA A 135 -18.18 1.25 1.85
C ALA A 135 -16.68 0.86 1.83
N LEU A 136 -16.09 0.58 3.00
CA LEU A 136 -14.74 0.07 3.14
C LEU A 136 -14.75 -1.28 3.84
N SER A 137 -14.47 -2.35 3.12
CA SER A 137 -14.34 -3.69 3.68
C SER A 137 -12.97 -3.90 4.33
N LEU A 138 -12.97 -4.49 5.53
CA LEU A 138 -11.76 -4.96 6.23
C LEU A 138 -11.56 -6.48 6.09
N SER A 139 -12.43 -7.17 5.36
CA SER A 139 -12.38 -8.63 5.19
C SER A 139 -11.04 -9.09 4.60
N GLY A 140 -10.52 -10.20 5.14
CA GLY A 140 -9.28 -10.82 4.68
C GLY A 140 -8.00 -10.05 5.01
N LEU A 141 -8.06 -9.02 5.88
CA LEU A 141 -6.86 -8.33 6.36
C LEU A 141 -6.25 -9.03 7.59
N ILE A 142 -7.08 -9.53 8.50
CA ILE A 142 -6.64 -10.35 9.63
C ILE A 142 -6.53 -11.78 9.12
N THR A 143 -5.32 -12.29 9.05
CA THR A 143 -5.04 -13.65 8.54
C THR A 143 -4.66 -14.63 9.65
N HIS A 144 -4.20 -14.11 10.79
CA HIS A 144 -3.74 -14.91 11.90
C HIS A 144 -4.30 -14.35 13.21
N THR A 145 -4.65 -15.26 14.11
CA THR A 145 -5.09 -14.92 15.48
C THR A 145 -4.41 -15.88 16.44
N GLU A 146 -3.82 -15.38 17.50
CA GLU A 146 -3.20 -16.17 18.55
C GLU A 146 -3.65 -15.66 19.93
N PRO A 147 -3.80 -16.53 20.94
CA PRO A 147 -3.99 -16.08 22.31
C PRO A 147 -2.86 -15.16 22.77
N ALA A 148 -3.17 -14.13 23.55
CA ALA A 148 -2.17 -13.20 24.08
C ALA A 148 -1.07 -13.89 24.91
N ALA A 149 -1.41 -15.03 25.55
CA ALA A 149 -0.42 -15.87 26.23
C ALA A 149 0.70 -16.37 25.31
N ASN A 150 0.43 -16.50 24.01
CA ASN A 150 1.38 -16.93 22.97
C ASN A 150 2.06 -15.74 22.25
N ALA A 151 2.00 -14.52 22.79
CA ALA A 151 2.45 -13.30 22.12
C ALA A 151 3.85 -13.42 21.51
N ARG A 152 4.80 -14.05 22.20
CA ARG A 152 6.18 -14.26 21.68
C ARG A 152 6.16 -14.99 20.33
N LYS A 153 5.45 -16.12 20.24
CA LYS A 153 5.31 -16.92 19.02
C LYS A 153 4.57 -16.13 17.94
N ALA A 154 3.50 -15.42 18.32
CA ALA A 154 2.71 -14.60 17.42
C ALA A 154 3.55 -13.47 16.79
N TYR A 155 4.39 -12.80 17.56
CA TYR A 155 5.33 -11.79 17.04
C TYR A 155 6.34 -12.40 16.07
N GLU A 156 6.96 -13.52 16.44
CA GLU A 156 7.89 -14.22 15.55
C GLU A 156 7.22 -14.55 14.22
N GLN A 157 6.04 -15.18 14.25
CA GLN A 157 5.28 -15.51 13.05
C GLN A 157 4.89 -14.26 12.24
N ALA A 158 4.43 -13.20 12.89
CA ALA A 158 4.01 -11.98 12.20
C ALA A 158 5.13 -11.30 11.38
N PHE A 159 6.39 -11.48 11.79
CA PHE A 159 7.54 -10.88 11.12
C PHE A 159 8.31 -11.82 10.20
N THR A 160 8.11 -13.13 10.30
CA THR A 160 8.82 -14.13 9.49
C THR A 160 7.96 -14.84 8.45
N ASP A 161 6.64 -14.95 8.71
CA ASP A 161 5.71 -15.61 7.80
C ASP A 161 5.14 -14.62 6.79
N THR A 162 5.52 -14.75 5.53
CA THR A 162 5.03 -13.88 4.45
C THR A 162 3.53 -14.01 4.19
N SER A 163 2.88 -15.11 4.61
CA SER A 163 1.43 -15.28 4.53
C SER A 163 0.67 -14.47 5.60
N CYS A 164 1.37 -14.04 6.66
CA CYS A 164 0.78 -13.21 7.71
C CYS A 164 0.64 -11.76 7.24
N LEU A 165 -0.57 -11.35 6.88
CA LEU A 165 -0.87 -9.95 6.59
C LEU A 165 -1.03 -9.14 7.88
N LYS A 166 -1.87 -9.65 8.78
CA LYS A 166 -2.13 -9.04 10.09
C LYS A 166 -2.34 -10.13 11.13
N MET A 167 -1.55 -10.09 12.18
CA MET A 167 -1.72 -10.90 13.39
C MET A 167 -2.62 -10.16 14.39
N MET A 168 -3.58 -10.86 14.97
CA MET A 168 -4.37 -10.37 16.11
C MET A 168 -4.03 -11.19 17.34
N LEU A 169 -3.84 -10.52 18.47
CA LEU A 169 -3.71 -11.15 19.78
C LEU A 169 -5.07 -11.11 20.47
N ASP A 170 -5.58 -12.28 20.84
CA ASP A 170 -6.82 -12.43 21.57
C ASP A 170 -6.52 -12.45 23.08
N TRP A 171 -7.16 -11.55 23.83
CA TRP A 171 -6.97 -11.39 25.27
C TRP A 171 -8.09 -12.07 26.08
N GLU A 172 -9.10 -12.63 25.42
CA GLU A 172 -10.26 -13.24 26.08
C GLU A 172 -10.08 -14.76 26.36
N HIS A 173 -8.93 -15.32 25.95
CA HIS A 173 -8.60 -16.75 26.12
C HIS A 173 -7.25 -16.95 26.78
#